data_7492478ec0ca9249053973514a34952b
#
_entry.id   7492478ec0ca9249053973514a34952b
#
_cell.length_a   1.000
_cell.length_b   1.000
_cell.length_c   1.000
_cell.angle_alpha   90.00
_cell.angle_beta   90.00
_cell.angle_gamma   90.00
#
_symmetry.space_group_name_H-M   'P 1'
#
loop_
_entity.id
_entity.type
_entity.pdbx_description
1 polymer ?
#
loop_
_entity_poly.entity_id
_entity_poly.type
_entity_poly.pdbx_seq_one_letter_code
_entity_poly.pdbx_strand_id
1 'polypeptide(L)'
;MLTYDLIVIGFGKAGKTLAGKLASAGKKVALVERSKAMYGGTCINIGCIPTKTLLVAAEKDLPFEEVIATKNTITGRLNGKNYATVAGTGVDIFDAEAHFLSNKVIEIQAGDEKKELTAETIVINTGAVSNVLPIPGLATSKNVFDSTGIQNLDKLPEKLGVLGGGNIGLESVSYTHLRAHETKANL
;
A
#
# COMPACT_ATOMS: atom_id res chain seq x y z
N MET A 1 3.69 -4.44 29.78
CA MET A 1 2.73 -3.54 29.08
C MET A 1 3.35 -2.16 28.93
N LEU A 2 3.36 -1.60 27.71
CA LEU A 2 3.88 -0.25 27.43
C LEU A 2 2.69 0.72 27.32
N THR A 3 2.83 1.91 27.90
CA THR A 3 1.77 2.92 27.92
C THR A 3 2.09 4.09 27.01
N TYR A 4 1.11 4.52 26.20
CA TYR A 4 1.18 5.60 25.23
C TYR A 4 0.01 6.58 25.41
N ASP A 5 0.15 7.79 24.92
CA ASP A 5 -0.97 8.74 24.76
C ASP A 5 -1.85 8.35 23.57
N LEU A 6 -1.20 7.86 22.49
CA LEU A 6 -1.85 7.43 21.26
C LEU A 6 -1.19 6.17 20.70
N ILE A 7 -2.00 5.22 20.26
CA ILE A 7 -1.57 4.13 19.39
C ILE A 7 -2.25 4.27 18.02
N VAL A 8 -1.48 4.16 16.96
CA VAL A 8 -1.99 4.10 15.59
C VAL A 8 -1.69 2.73 14.99
N ILE A 9 -2.72 2.04 14.50
CA ILE A 9 -2.58 0.74 13.83
C ILE A 9 -2.69 0.97 12.32
N GLY A 10 -1.58 0.82 11.60
CA GLY A 10 -1.45 1.04 10.16
C GLY A 10 -0.73 2.32 9.78
N PHE A 11 0.27 2.20 8.88
CA PHE A 11 1.14 3.29 8.44
C PHE A 11 0.56 4.12 7.26
N GLY A 12 -0.77 4.11 7.10
CA GLY A 12 -1.46 4.88 6.08
C GLY A 12 -1.35 6.40 6.29
N LYS A 13 -1.66 7.19 5.25
CA LYS A 13 -1.42 8.64 5.24
C LYS A 13 -2.03 9.39 6.42
N ALA A 14 -3.27 9.10 6.80
CA ALA A 14 -3.93 9.76 7.92
C ALA A 14 -3.25 9.44 9.26
N GLY A 15 -3.07 8.14 9.55
CA GLY A 15 -2.51 7.65 10.80
C GLY A 15 -1.07 8.12 11.02
N LYS A 16 -0.18 7.98 10.03
CA LYS A 16 1.20 8.44 10.15
C LYS A 16 1.31 9.95 10.33
N THR A 17 0.43 10.73 9.68
CA THR A 17 0.44 12.19 9.81
C THR A 17 -0.01 12.61 11.20
N LEU A 18 -1.05 11.97 11.74
CA LEU A 18 -1.51 12.19 13.10
C LEU A 18 -0.43 11.81 14.12
N ALA A 19 0.14 10.60 13.97
CA ALA A 19 1.20 10.09 14.84
C ALA A 19 2.39 11.06 14.91
N GLY A 20 2.93 11.46 13.74
CA GLY A 20 4.07 12.36 13.69
C GLY A 20 3.77 13.74 14.29
N LYS A 21 2.58 14.31 14.03
CA LYS A 21 2.19 15.61 14.60
C LYS A 21 2.09 15.58 16.12
N LEU A 22 1.46 14.54 16.67
CA LEU A 22 1.31 14.42 18.11
C LEU A 22 2.63 14.11 18.81
N ALA A 23 3.48 13.27 18.24
CA ALA A 23 4.83 13.03 18.76
C ALA A 23 5.67 14.31 18.76
N SER A 24 5.65 15.09 17.66
CA SER A 24 6.33 16.40 17.59
C SER A 24 5.76 17.42 18.60
N ALA A 25 4.54 17.24 19.09
CA ALA A 25 3.92 18.02 20.16
C ALA A 25 4.21 17.47 21.56
N GLY A 26 5.14 16.50 21.70
CA GLY A 26 5.58 15.94 22.99
C GLY A 26 4.71 14.79 23.51
N LYS A 27 3.79 14.26 22.71
CA LYS A 27 3.01 13.08 23.09
C LYS A 27 3.80 11.80 22.87
N LYS A 28 3.62 10.82 23.72
CA LYS A 28 4.18 9.49 23.57
C LYS A 28 3.29 8.68 22.62
N VAL A 29 3.77 8.40 21.41
CA VAL A 29 2.97 7.80 20.35
C VAL A 29 3.60 6.49 19.85
N ALA A 30 2.80 5.43 19.74
CA ALA A 30 3.15 4.21 19.06
C ALA A 30 2.46 4.13 17.69
N LEU A 31 3.18 3.65 16.67
CA LEU A 31 2.63 3.31 15.37
C LEU A 31 3.02 1.88 15.02
N VAL A 32 2.01 1.05 14.74
CA VAL A 32 2.19 -0.37 14.44
C VAL A 32 1.86 -0.61 12.97
N GLU A 33 2.79 -1.25 12.23
CA GLU A 33 2.58 -1.66 10.84
C GLU A 33 3.07 -3.10 10.65
N ARG A 34 2.24 -3.94 10.07
CA ARG A 34 2.56 -5.36 9.87
C ARG A 34 3.52 -5.62 8.70
N SER A 35 3.64 -4.67 7.77
CA SER A 35 4.44 -4.84 6.55
C SER A 35 5.30 -3.62 6.24
N LYS A 36 6.61 -3.78 6.30
CA LYS A 36 7.59 -2.75 5.89
C LYS A 36 7.36 -2.25 4.47
N ALA A 37 6.83 -3.10 3.60
CA ALA A 37 6.48 -2.73 2.23
C ALA A 37 5.33 -1.71 2.16
N MET A 38 4.59 -1.50 3.26
CA MET A 38 3.42 -0.62 3.30
C MET A 38 3.66 0.72 4.03
N TYR A 39 4.91 1.07 4.36
CA TYR A 39 5.20 2.40 4.92
C TYR A 39 4.74 3.52 3.98
N GLY A 40 3.88 4.40 4.48
CA GLY A 40 3.22 5.43 3.69
C GLY A 40 1.82 5.05 3.18
N GLY A 41 1.44 3.77 3.31
CA GLY A 41 0.10 3.24 2.99
C GLY A 41 -0.14 2.99 1.51
N THR A 42 -1.38 2.71 1.18
CA THR A 42 -1.88 2.29 -0.14
C THR A 42 -1.46 3.21 -1.27
N CYS A 43 -1.64 4.52 -1.13
CA CYS A 43 -1.36 5.48 -2.20
C CYS A 43 0.10 5.44 -2.69
N ILE A 44 1.05 5.27 -1.77
CA ILE A 44 2.48 5.23 -2.08
C ILE A 44 2.88 3.89 -2.71
N ASN A 45 2.40 2.78 -2.15
CA ASN A 45 2.99 1.47 -2.41
C ASN A 45 2.22 0.65 -3.45
N ILE A 46 0.89 0.75 -3.48
CA ILE A 46 0.03 -0.13 -4.30
C ILE A 46 -1.14 0.61 -4.98
N GLY A 47 -1.23 1.93 -4.86
CA GLY A 47 -2.35 2.72 -5.40
C GLY A 47 -1.90 3.82 -6.35
N CYS A 48 -2.03 5.08 -5.91
CA CYS A 48 -1.89 6.28 -6.75
C CYS A 48 -0.52 6.37 -7.45
N ILE A 49 0.57 6.21 -6.68
CA ILE A 49 1.92 6.44 -7.22
C ILE A 49 2.32 5.37 -8.24
N PRO A 50 2.24 4.07 -7.95
CA PRO A 50 2.57 3.06 -8.94
C PRO A 50 1.68 3.16 -10.19
N THR A 51 0.36 3.35 -10.03
CA THR A 51 -0.57 3.49 -11.16
C THR A 51 -0.19 4.67 -12.04
N LYS A 52 0.04 5.86 -11.46
CA LYS A 52 0.41 7.06 -12.24
C LYS A 52 1.78 6.90 -12.91
N THR A 53 2.73 6.21 -12.27
CA THR A 53 4.03 5.92 -12.89
C THR A 53 3.86 5.03 -14.13
N LEU A 54 3.02 3.99 -14.04
CA LEU A 54 2.72 3.12 -15.17
C LEU A 54 2.05 3.88 -16.32
N LEU A 55 1.06 4.73 -16.04
CA LEU A 55 0.37 5.55 -17.03
C LEU A 55 1.34 6.50 -17.77
N VAL A 56 2.11 7.29 -17.03
CA VAL A 56 3.08 8.23 -17.62
C VAL A 56 4.17 7.52 -18.42
N ALA A 57 4.57 6.33 -18.01
CA ALA A 57 5.56 5.55 -18.75
C ALA A 57 4.98 4.95 -20.02
N ALA A 58 3.71 4.56 -20.00
CA ALA A 58 3.00 4.08 -21.21
C ALA A 58 2.90 5.17 -22.28
N GLU A 59 2.69 6.43 -21.91
CA GLU A 59 2.70 7.57 -22.84
C GLU A 59 4.06 7.79 -23.51
N LYS A 60 5.15 7.32 -22.90
CA LYS A 60 6.53 7.47 -23.41
C LYS A 60 7.04 6.28 -24.19
N ASP A 61 6.21 5.28 -24.42
CA ASP A 61 6.55 4.02 -25.12
C ASP A 61 7.82 3.33 -24.61
N LEU A 62 8.03 3.34 -23.29
CA LEU A 62 9.17 2.70 -22.66
C LEU A 62 9.01 1.17 -22.64
N PRO A 63 10.12 0.40 -22.71
CA PRO A 63 10.08 -1.05 -22.50
C PRO A 63 9.43 -1.42 -21.16
N PHE A 64 8.65 -2.50 -21.13
CA PHE A 64 7.87 -2.88 -19.95
C PHE A 64 8.75 -3.10 -18.72
N GLU A 65 9.90 -3.74 -18.87
CA GLU A 65 10.86 -3.98 -17.77
C GLU A 65 11.38 -2.66 -17.18
N GLU A 66 11.64 -1.66 -18.02
CA GLU A 66 12.10 -0.34 -17.60
C GLU A 66 10.99 0.42 -16.84
N VAL A 67 9.75 0.28 -17.29
CA VAL A 67 8.57 0.84 -16.62
C VAL A 67 8.41 0.27 -15.21
N ILE A 68 8.50 -1.06 -15.08
CA ILE A 68 8.40 -1.74 -13.78
C ILE A 68 9.58 -1.37 -12.87
N ALA A 69 10.79 -1.31 -13.39
CA ALA A 69 11.98 -0.89 -12.62
C ALA A 69 11.83 0.55 -12.12
N THR A 70 11.35 1.47 -12.97
CA THR A 70 11.09 2.86 -12.60
C THR A 70 10.02 2.96 -11.51
N LYS A 71 8.90 2.25 -11.66
CA LYS A 71 7.84 2.17 -10.64
C LYS A 71 8.41 1.69 -9.30
N ASN A 72 9.16 0.60 -9.30
CA ASN A 72 9.74 0.03 -8.08
C ASN A 72 10.72 0.99 -7.41
N THR A 73 11.55 1.69 -8.18
CA THR A 73 12.49 2.70 -7.68
C THR A 73 11.76 3.86 -7.01
N ILE A 74 10.72 4.39 -7.64
CA ILE A 74 9.93 5.52 -7.11
C ILE A 74 9.20 5.11 -5.83
N THR A 75 8.51 3.98 -5.86
CA THR A 75 7.74 3.48 -4.70
C THR A 75 8.67 3.16 -3.53
N GLY A 76 9.79 2.48 -3.75
CA GLY A 76 10.76 2.15 -2.71
C GLY A 76 11.37 3.40 -2.06
N ARG A 77 11.76 4.41 -2.87
CA ARG A 77 12.26 5.69 -2.36
C ARG A 77 11.22 6.41 -1.50
N LEU A 78 9.97 6.47 -1.94
CA LEU A 78 8.91 7.13 -1.20
C LEU A 78 8.52 6.36 0.06
N ASN A 79 8.51 5.04 0.02
CA ASN A 79 8.31 4.17 1.18
C ASN A 79 9.35 4.49 2.27
N GLY A 80 10.64 4.41 1.94
CA GLY A 80 11.74 4.73 2.88
C GLY A 80 11.69 6.17 3.40
N LYS A 81 11.37 7.16 2.53
CA LYS A 81 11.19 8.55 2.97
C LYS A 81 10.05 8.70 3.98
N ASN A 82 8.93 8.00 3.78
CA ASN A 82 7.79 8.04 4.71
C ASN A 82 8.18 7.46 6.07
N TYR A 83 8.90 6.33 6.10
CA TYR A 83 9.43 5.77 7.34
C TYR A 83 10.35 6.76 8.06
N ALA A 84 11.38 7.27 7.39
CA ALA A 84 12.35 8.19 7.97
C ALA A 84 11.70 9.47 8.50
N THR A 85 10.70 10.01 7.79
CA THR A 85 9.96 11.20 8.23
C THR A 85 9.23 10.95 9.55
N VAL A 86 8.56 9.82 9.71
CA VAL A 86 7.83 9.49 10.95
C VAL A 86 8.81 9.14 12.08
N ALA A 87 9.82 8.34 11.81
CA ALA A 87 10.84 7.99 12.80
C ALA A 87 11.55 9.23 13.37
N GLY A 88 11.80 10.24 12.53
CA GLY A 88 12.41 11.50 12.94
C GLY A 88 11.54 12.37 13.87
N THR A 89 10.27 12.04 14.09
CA THR A 89 9.37 12.77 15.00
C THR A 89 9.34 12.22 16.43
N GLY A 90 10.02 11.11 16.70
CA GLY A 90 10.02 10.46 18.02
C GLY A 90 8.85 9.49 18.23
N VAL A 91 8.18 9.06 17.15
CA VAL A 91 7.18 7.98 17.20
C VAL A 91 7.88 6.64 17.38
N ASP A 92 7.43 5.83 18.34
CA ASP A 92 7.84 4.44 18.47
C ASP A 92 7.16 3.61 17.38
N ILE A 93 7.93 3.15 16.39
CA ILE A 93 7.43 2.36 15.26
C ILE A 93 7.66 0.88 15.55
N PHE A 94 6.60 0.07 15.44
CA PHE A 94 6.64 -1.38 15.61
C PHE A 94 6.28 -2.08 14.30
N ASP A 95 7.22 -2.89 13.79
CA ASP A 95 6.98 -3.79 12.66
C ASP A 95 6.34 -5.08 13.19
N ALA A 96 5.04 -5.06 13.37
CA ALA A 96 4.31 -6.12 14.04
C ALA A 96 2.84 -6.17 13.59
N GLU A 97 2.21 -7.30 13.77
CA GLU A 97 0.77 -7.44 13.68
C GLU A 97 0.13 -7.07 15.02
N ALA A 98 -1.02 -6.41 14.98
CA ALA A 98 -1.72 -5.93 16.18
C ALA A 98 -3.07 -6.63 16.34
N HIS A 99 -3.36 -7.09 17.56
CA HIS A 99 -4.63 -7.70 17.96
C HIS A 99 -5.18 -7.00 19.20
N PHE A 100 -6.48 -6.70 19.21
CA PHE A 100 -7.14 -6.16 20.38
C PHE A 100 -7.33 -7.25 21.45
N LEU A 101 -6.84 -7.00 22.66
CA LEU A 101 -7.16 -7.79 23.86
C LEU A 101 -8.35 -7.18 24.60
N SER A 102 -8.51 -5.85 24.55
CA SER A 102 -9.64 -5.11 25.10
C SER A 102 -9.76 -3.74 24.42
N ASN A 103 -10.72 -2.91 24.82
CA ASN A 103 -10.97 -1.59 24.22
C ASN A 103 -9.75 -0.65 24.22
N LYS A 104 -8.82 -0.82 25.17
CA LYS A 104 -7.66 0.07 25.36
C LYS A 104 -6.33 -0.68 25.34
N VAL A 105 -6.34 -2.00 25.10
CA VAL A 105 -5.14 -2.84 25.12
C VAL A 105 -5.05 -3.60 23.83
N ILE A 106 -3.89 -3.51 23.18
CA ILE A 106 -3.53 -4.35 22.03
C ILE A 106 -2.31 -5.22 22.37
N GLU A 107 -2.26 -6.40 21.82
CA GLU A 107 -1.07 -7.22 21.71
C GLU A 107 -0.45 -6.95 20.33
N ILE A 108 0.86 -6.72 20.29
CA ILE A 108 1.62 -6.70 19.05
C ILE A 108 2.50 -7.93 18.99
N GLN A 109 2.59 -8.53 17.79
CA GLN A 109 3.40 -9.72 17.54
C GLN A 109 4.37 -9.49 16.38
N ALA A 110 5.67 -9.68 16.67
CA ALA A 110 6.76 -9.64 15.69
C ALA A 110 7.54 -10.97 15.76
N GLY A 111 7.27 -11.88 14.83
CA GLY A 111 7.75 -13.26 14.94
C GLY A 111 7.20 -13.93 16.20
N ASP A 112 8.08 -14.44 17.05
CA ASP A 112 7.71 -15.08 18.34
C ASP A 112 7.59 -14.10 19.50
N GLU A 113 8.02 -12.85 19.29
CA GLU A 113 7.93 -11.83 20.36
C GLU A 113 6.54 -11.20 20.42
N LYS A 114 5.97 -11.19 21.64
CA LYS A 114 4.70 -10.54 21.94
C LYS A 114 4.90 -9.45 22.97
N LYS A 115 4.23 -8.30 22.75
CA LYS A 115 4.22 -7.17 23.69
C LYS A 115 2.82 -6.59 23.78
N GLU A 116 2.42 -6.19 24.97
CA GLU A 116 1.17 -5.49 25.20
C GLU A 116 1.40 -3.99 25.23
N LEU A 117 0.56 -3.27 24.50
CA LEU A 117 0.51 -1.81 24.46
C LEU A 117 -0.87 -1.33 24.93
N THR A 118 -0.89 -0.21 25.64
CA THR A 118 -2.14 0.46 26.02
C THR A 118 -2.06 1.95 25.76
N ALA A 119 -3.20 2.56 25.41
CA ALA A 119 -3.31 4.00 25.22
C ALA A 119 -4.71 4.52 25.55
N GLU A 120 -4.79 5.81 25.90
CA GLU A 120 -6.08 6.52 26.04
C GLU A 120 -6.86 6.51 24.72
N THR A 121 -6.15 6.68 23.60
CA THR A 121 -6.74 6.66 22.25
C THR A 121 -6.03 5.65 21.37
N ILE A 122 -6.81 4.82 20.65
CA ILE A 122 -6.30 3.90 19.63
C ILE A 122 -6.99 4.23 18.31
N VAL A 123 -6.18 4.51 17.27
CA VAL A 123 -6.66 4.82 15.93
C VAL A 123 -6.43 3.61 15.02
N ILE A 124 -7.53 3.10 14.44
CA ILE A 124 -7.51 2.04 13.44
C ILE A 124 -7.37 2.68 12.06
N ASN A 125 -6.23 2.48 11.40
CA ASN A 125 -5.88 3.02 10.09
C ASN A 125 -5.36 1.93 9.15
N THR A 126 -5.95 0.73 9.26
CA THR A 126 -5.50 -0.49 8.58
C THR A 126 -5.86 -0.55 7.09
N GLY A 127 -6.64 0.42 6.59
CA GLY A 127 -7.04 0.51 5.18
C GLY A 127 -8.09 -0.52 4.78
N ALA A 128 -8.01 -0.98 3.54
CA ALA A 128 -8.93 -1.93 2.94
C ALA A 128 -8.18 -2.96 2.09
N VAL A 129 -8.80 -4.08 1.84
CA VAL A 129 -8.35 -5.12 0.90
C VAL A 129 -9.34 -5.24 -0.24
N SER A 130 -8.87 -5.77 -1.38
CA SER A 130 -9.73 -6.05 -2.54
C SER A 130 -10.82 -7.05 -2.17
N ASN A 131 -12.06 -6.74 -2.51
CA ASN A 131 -13.17 -7.68 -2.35
C ASN A 131 -13.19 -8.66 -3.52
N VAL A 132 -13.13 -9.95 -3.23
CA VAL A 132 -13.25 -11.00 -4.23
C VAL A 132 -14.72 -11.39 -4.34
N LEU A 133 -15.33 -11.09 -5.49
CA LEU A 133 -16.73 -11.43 -5.76
C LEU A 133 -16.92 -12.95 -5.80
N PRO A 134 -18.08 -13.48 -5.36
CA PRO A 134 -18.37 -14.90 -5.38
C PRO A 134 -18.79 -15.38 -6.78
N ILE A 135 -17.95 -15.12 -7.77
CA ILE A 135 -18.14 -15.58 -9.16
C ILE A 135 -17.41 -16.92 -9.32
N PRO A 136 -18.08 -17.97 -9.83
CA PRO A 136 -17.44 -19.25 -10.04
C PRO A 136 -16.15 -19.11 -10.90
N GLY A 137 -15.06 -19.67 -10.39
CA GLY A 137 -13.75 -19.64 -11.05
C GLY A 137 -12.91 -18.38 -10.75
N LEU A 138 -13.47 -17.27 -10.26
CA LEU A 138 -12.71 -16.04 -10.04
C LEU A 138 -11.57 -16.22 -9.03
N ALA A 139 -11.85 -16.82 -7.89
CA ALA A 139 -10.87 -17.05 -6.83
C ALA A 139 -9.87 -18.17 -7.13
N THR A 140 -10.18 -19.06 -8.09
CA THR A 140 -9.36 -20.26 -8.39
C THR A 140 -8.60 -20.17 -9.70
N SER A 141 -8.87 -19.18 -10.52
CA SER A 141 -8.20 -19.00 -11.83
C SER A 141 -6.79 -18.42 -11.64
N LYS A 142 -5.82 -18.97 -12.38
CA LYS A 142 -4.40 -18.63 -12.23
C LYS A 142 -4.02 -17.22 -12.70
N ASN A 143 -4.76 -16.65 -13.66
CA ASN A 143 -4.47 -15.36 -14.31
C ASN A 143 -5.48 -14.29 -13.90
N VAL A 144 -5.94 -14.32 -12.67
CA VAL A 144 -6.79 -13.30 -12.09
C VAL A 144 -5.98 -12.52 -11.06
N PHE A 145 -5.95 -11.21 -11.24
CA PHE A 145 -5.18 -10.29 -10.41
C PHE A 145 -6.09 -9.17 -9.91
N ASP A 146 -5.86 -8.74 -8.69
CA ASP A 146 -6.42 -7.48 -8.20
C ASP A 146 -5.57 -6.28 -8.69
N SER A 147 -5.96 -5.08 -8.30
CA SER A 147 -5.25 -3.84 -8.66
C SER A 147 -3.79 -3.80 -8.19
N THR A 148 -3.43 -4.56 -7.18
CA THR A 148 -2.05 -4.66 -6.69
C THR A 148 -1.26 -5.68 -7.49
N GLY A 149 -1.85 -6.84 -7.77
CA GLY A 149 -1.22 -7.91 -8.51
C GLY A 149 -0.89 -7.52 -9.95
N ILE A 150 -1.81 -6.83 -10.63
CA ILE A 150 -1.63 -6.41 -12.03
C ILE A 150 -0.43 -5.45 -12.22
N GLN A 151 -0.07 -4.68 -11.20
CA GLN A 151 1.08 -3.76 -11.22
C GLN A 151 2.43 -4.45 -11.04
N ASN A 152 2.44 -5.74 -10.76
CA ASN A 152 3.63 -6.54 -10.47
C ASN A 152 3.78 -7.74 -11.40
N LEU A 153 3.20 -7.67 -12.60
CA LEU A 153 3.39 -8.69 -13.63
C LEU A 153 4.82 -8.66 -14.17
N ASP A 154 5.36 -9.82 -14.48
CA ASP A 154 6.68 -9.96 -15.11
C ASP A 154 6.64 -9.60 -16.60
N LYS A 155 5.48 -9.75 -17.24
CA LYS A 155 5.25 -9.47 -18.66
C LYS A 155 3.92 -8.77 -18.89
N LEU A 156 3.89 -7.86 -19.85
CA LEU A 156 2.65 -7.25 -20.31
C LEU A 156 1.77 -8.33 -20.97
N PRO A 157 0.50 -8.51 -20.55
CA PRO A 157 -0.37 -9.47 -21.19
C PRO A 157 -0.79 -8.99 -22.61
N GLU A 158 -0.86 -9.91 -23.57
CA GLU A 158 -1.36 -9.62 -24.91
C GLU A 158 -2.85 -9.22 -24.91
N LYS A 159 -3.61 -9.78 -23.99
CA LYS A 159 -5.04 -9.49 -23.81
C LYS A 159 -5.33 -9.34 -22.32
N LEU A 160 -5.99 -8.25 -21.96
CA LEU A 160 -6.43 -7.96 -20.61
C LEU A 160 -7.95 -7.83 -20.57
N GLY A 161 -8.61 -8.66 -19.78
CA GLY A 161 -10.02 -8.49 -19.40
C GLY A 161 -10.11 -7.77 -18.06
N VAL A 162 -10.93 -6.71 -17.96
CA VAL A 162 -11.13 -5.97 -16.73
C VAL A 162 -12.55 -6.22 -16.23
N LEU A 163 -12.66 -6.77 -15.03
CA LEU A 163 -13.95 -6.99 -14.36
C LEU A 163 -14.28 -5.79 -13.49
N GLY A 164 -15.20 -4.96 -13.95
CA GLY A 164 -15.67 -3.75 -13.27
C GLY A 164 -15.23 -2.46 -13.95
N GLY A 165 -16.15 -1.50 -14.06
CA GLY A 165 -15.97 -0.19 -14.70
C GLY A 165 -15.67 0.97 -13.71
N GLY A 166 -15.14 0.68 -12.54
CA GLY A 166 -14.72 1.72 -11.58
C GLY A 166 -13.40 2.40 -11.97
N ASN A 167 -13.02 3.47 -11.26
CA ASN A 167 -11.84 4.28 -11.57
C ASN A 167 -10.55 3.45 -11.73
N ILE A 168 -10.33 2.47 -10.87
CA ILE A 168 -9.15 1.59 -10.93
C ILE A 168 -9.16 0.75 -12.20
N GLY A 169 -10.33 0.23 -12.59
CA GLY A 169 -10.51 -0.54 -13.83
C GLY A 169 -10.20 0.30 -15.06
N LEU A 170 -10.73 1.52 -15.13
CA LEU A 170 -10.50 2.46 -16.23
C LEU A 170 -9.02 2.87 -16.35
N GLU A 171 -8.35 3.14 -15.23
CA GLU A 171 -6.91 3.43 -15.23
C GLU A 171 -6.07 2.22 -15.69
N SER A 172 -6.46 1.01 -15.31
CA SER A 172 -5.78 -0.22 -15.74
C SER A 172 -5.94 -0.50 -17.23
N VAL A 173 -7.10 -0.20 -17.81
CA VAL A 173 -7.33 -0.28 -19.29
C VAL A 173 -6.49 0.76 -20.01
N SER A 174 -6.45 1.99 -19.54
CA SER A 174 -5.68 3.07 -20.20
C SER A 174 -4.20 2.73 -20.31
N TYR A 175 -3.62 2.13 -19.29
CA TYR A 175 -2.24 1.66 -19.27
C TYR A 175 -1.93 0.62 -20.36
N THR A 176 -2.85 -0.30 -20.65
CA THR A 176 -2.69 -1.30 -21.73
C THR A 176 -3.06 -0.76 -23.10
N HIS A 177 -4.07 0.11 -23.21
CA HIS A 177 -4.54 0.69 -24.46
C HIS A 177 -3.57 1.71 -25.07
N LEU A 178 -2.92 2.54 -24.25
CA LEU A 178 -1.93 3.51 -24.74
C LEU A 178 -0.79 2.83 -25.51
N ARG A 179 -0.44 1.58 -25.16
CA ARG A 179 0.52 0.78 -25.91
C ARG A 179 -0.06 0.08 -27.14
N ALA A 180 -1.36 -0.22 -27.15
CA ALA A 180 -2.00 -0.94 -28.27
C ALA A 180 -2.28 -0.03 -29.48
N HIS A 181 -2.38 1.28 -29.30
CA HIS A 181 -2.67 2.22 -30.37
C HIS A 181 -1.46 2.65 -31.20
N GLU A 182 -0.24 2.33 -30.81
CA GLU A 182 0.98 2.80 -31.46
C GLU A 182 1.71 1.73 -32.29
N THR A 183 1.14 0.57 -32.53
CA THR A 183 1.66 -0.29 -33.58
C THR A 183 1.21 0.25 -34.90
N LYS A 184 2.15 0.77 -35.71
CA LYS A 184 1.97 1.20 -37.13
C LYS A 184 1.30 0.17 -38.05
N ALA A 185 0.81 -0.94 -37.55
CA ALA A 185 0.12 -1.99 -38.28
C ALA A 185 -1.40 -1.76 -38.42
N ASN A 186 -1.96 -0.71 -37.81
CA ASN A 186 -3.39 -0.39 -37.82
C ASN A 186 -3.69 1.01 -38.41
N LEU A 187 -2.80 1.57 -39.22
CA LEU A 187 -3.03 2.73 -40.07
C LEU A 187 -3.23 2.30 -41.51
#